data_019391f1bf496fd079b1f54063ba9390
#
_entry.id   019391f1bf496fd079b1f54063ba9390
#
_cell.length_a   1.000
_cell.length_b   1.000
_cell.length_c   1.000
_cell.angle_alpha   90.00
_cell.angle_beta   90.00
_cell.angle_gamma   90.00
#
_symmetry.space_group_name_H-M   'P 1'
#
loop_
_entity.id
_entity.type
_entity.pdbx_description
1 polymer ?
#
loop_
_entity_poly.entity_id
_entity_poly.type
_entity_poly.pdbx_seq_one_letter_code
_entity_poly.pdbx_strand_id
1 'polypeptide(L)'
;AIGHFFYLHSAMATNWLGSAHEQVTTAYAQAPSFQKMATQMGIIDFHQWASAKAIDLHSRAGQQVVELVKTKVKAEFGSEVFGMLDALSECMEKISKELKLKEAKFGLTMALPLVGMQHNTLKPPATEGPMTDAALLDEAVYWVDFAQGAYGKDDIKGYDKASVNVAIGEKPGVEVKAANLQTTGVQLPGHFVAVDRTMKAVVLGIRGTTTLSDALTDAVGEATEVEKCPGLLAHKAMLASAKAVIENTRSALEQALKETGFPLLITGHSLGAGTAILCTVLLSVVSPLSGRPRMRCFAFAPPPVVGPLTHNALRGLTIHSFINRADVVPRASLANVFHLGLECMAVDRLDLYHHRFNLMRRDAAPENEEETKAKQLILDAVQECQDERAKKHHESFPPLFVAGQVYWIEWQGQVGSVEDVKTDSSERKPRVHMAKAEAFQALLLRGGTNALKDHMCGGYKEGLEGYKAHLQAFGGCHCVIN
;
A
#
# COMPACT_ATOMS: atom_id res chain seq x y z
N ALA A 1 -7.34 11.14 -5.03
CA ALA A 1 -7.37 11.91 -3.79
C ALA A 1 -6.09 12.67 -3.57
N ILE A 2 -4.89 12.11 -3.75
CA ILE A 2 -3.69 12.94 -3.70
C ILE A 2 -3.79 13.98 -4.83
N GLY A 3 -4.17 13.62 -6.04
CA GLY A 3 -4.43 14.59 -7.11
C GLY A 3 -5.65 15.48 -6.88
N HIS A 4 -6.71 15.01 -6.22
CA HIS A 4 -7.87 15.80 -5.81
C HIS A 4 -7.60 16.59 -4.52
N PHE A 5 -6.76 16.04 -3.64
CA PHE A 5 -6.20 16.70 -2.48
C PHE A 5 -5.50 17.98 -2.89
N PHE A 6 -4.73 17.95 -3.98
CA PHE A 6 -4.01 19.10 -4.48
C PHE A 6 -4.87 20.02 -5.34
N TYR A 7 -5.90 19.49 -6.01
CA TYR A 7 -6.87 20.27 -6.78
C TYR A 7 -7.75 21.16 -5.89
N LEU A 8 -8.33 20.60 -4.85
CA LEU A 8 -9.10 21.37 -3.86
C LEU A 8 -8.21 22.34 -3.09
N HIS A 9 -6.93 22.01 -2.85
CA HIS A 9 -5.97 22.95 -2.29
C HIS A 9 -5.71 24.16 -3.20
N SER A 10 -5.82 24.03 -4.51
CA SER A 10 -5.63 25.14 -5.44
C SER A 10 -6.84 26.09 -5.49
N ALA A 11 -8.06 25.56 -5.57
CA ALA A 11 -9.27 26.39 -5.55
C ALA A 11 -9.54 26.97 -4.16
N MET A 12 -9.17 26.23 -3.09
CA MET A 12 -9.28 26.66 -1.70
C MET A 12 -8.07 27.46 -1.22
N ALA A 13 -6.88 27.27 -1.82
CA ALA A 13 -5.71 28.06 -1.44
C ALA A 13 -5.94 29.56 -1.64
N THR A 14 -6.70 29.99 -2.64
CA THR A 14 -7.08 31.40 -2.80
C THR A 14 -8.09 31.90 -1.77
N ASN A 15 -9.09 31.08 -1.39
CA ASN A 15 -10.03 31.44 -0.33
C ASN A 15 -9.53 31.04 1.07
N TRP A 16 -8.74 29.96 1.15
CA TRP A 16 -8.21 29.43 2.41
C TRP A 16 -6.92 30.15 2.82
N LEU A 17 -6.06 30.56 1.90
CA LEU A 17 -4.95 31.48 2.21
C LEU A 17 -5.50 32.82 2.74
N GLY A 18 -6.68 33.28 2.31
CA GLY A 18 -7.36 34.40 2.95
C GLY A 18 -7.73 34.11 4.41
N SER A 19 -8.42 33.01 4.67
CA SER A 19 -8.89 32.67 6.05
C SER A 19 -7.81 32.08 6.94
N ALA A 20 -6.86 31.30 6.40
CA ALA A 20 -5.69 30.83 7.14
C ALA A 20 -4.65 31.95 7.33
N HIS A 21 -4.54 32.86 6.35
CA HIS A 21 -3.78 34.09 6.50
C HIS A 21 -4.34 34.95 7.65
N GLU A 22 -5.66 35.07 7.76
CA GLU A 22 -6.30 35.84 8.83
C GLU A 22 -6.14 35.17 10.20
N GLN A 23 -6.25 33.83 10.30
CA GLN A 23 -6.05 33.10 11.56
C GLN A 23 -4.56 32.97 11.95
N VAL A 24 -3.68 32.80 10.97
CA VAL A 24 -2.23 32.85 11.18
C VAL A 24 -1.81 34.28 11.51
N THR A 25 -2.36 35.28 10.84
CA THR A 25 -2.11 36.70 11.17
C THR A 25 -2.60 37.07 12.56
N THR A 26 -3.70 36.47 13.02
CA THR A 26 -4.21 36.66 14.39
C THR A 26 -3.32 35.94 15.44
N ALA A 27 -2.86 34.72 15.16
CA ALA A 27 -1.86 34.04 15.97
C ALA A 27 -0.51 34.76 15.97
N TYR A 28 -0.14 35.37 14.86
CA TYR A 28 1.01 36.24 14.68
C TYR A 28 0.94 37.53 15.51
N ALA A 29 -0.23 38.18 15.54
CA ALA A 29 -0.44 39.39 16.29
C ALA A 29 -0.28 39.19 17.80
N GLN A 30 -0.42 37.95 18.28
CA GLN A 30 -0.30 37.57 19.70
C GLN A 30 1.11 37.13 20.13
N ALA A 31 2.08 37.03 19.22
CA ALA A 31 3.45 36.61 19.52
C ALA A 31 4.46 37.74 19.19
N PRO A 32 4.94 38.50 20.19
CA PRO A 32 5.80 39.69 19.95
C PRO A 32 7.10 39.39 19.20
N SER A 33 7.66 38.20 19.33
CA SER A 33 8.86 37.75 18.58
C SER A 33 8.58 37.59 17.07
N PHE A 34 7.36 37.30 16.71
CA PHE A 34 6.89 37.12 15.33
C PHE A 34 6.66 38.45 14.63
N GLN A 35 6.04 39.44 15.32
CA GLN A 35 5.84 40.78 14.77
C GLN A 35 7.16 41.47 14.40
N LYS A 36 8.17 41.30 15.24
CA LYS A 36 9.49 41.90 15.01
C LYS A 36 10.17 41.28 13.78
N MET A 37 9.97 40.02 13.53
CA MET A 37 10.53 39.27 12.40
C MET A 37 9.80 39.55 11.10
N ALA A 38 8.47 39.60 11.08
CA ALA A 38 7.67 39.94 9.93
C ALA A 38 7.97 41.37 9.43
N THR A 39 8.15 42.31 10.36
CA THR A 39 8.49 43.71 10.02
C THR A 39 9.92 43.85 9.48
N GLN A 40 10.88 43.04 9.95
CA GLN A 40 12.26 43.07 9.45
C GLN A 40 12.43 42.44 8.06
N MET A 41 11.54 41.56 7.63
CA MET A 41 11.68 40.81 6.37
C MET A 41 10.81 41.34 5.23
N GLY A 42 9.96 42.37 5.46
CA GLY A 42 9.06 42.90 4.41
C GLY A 42 8.16 41.85 3.82
N ILE A 43 7.73 40.88 4.61
CA ILE A 43 7.14 39.63 4.12
C ILE A 43 5.73 39.86 3.64
N ILE A 44 5.60 39.72 2.37
CA ILE A 44 4.35 39.48 1.64
C ILE A 44 4.25 37.99 1.27
N ASP A 45 5.33 37.19 1.39
CA ASP A 45 5.39 35.80 0.93
C ASP A 45 5.59 34.82 2.08
N PHE A 46 4.48 34.22 2.54
CA PHE A 46 4.42 33.19 3.55
C PHE A 46 5.27 31.94 3.16
N HIS A 47 5.45 31.68 1.87
CA HIS A 47 6.17 30.52 1.35
C HIS A 47 7.67 30.67 1.49
N GLN A 48 8.21 31.84 1.18
CA GLN A 48 9.63 32.14 1.43
C GLN A 48 9.94 32.06 2.93
N TRP A 49 9.03 32.55 3.75
CA TRP A 49 9.17 32.48 5.19
C TRP A 49 9.09 31.05 5.74
N ALA A 50 8.09 30.24 5.33
CA ALA A 50 7.94 28.87 5.77
C ALA A 50 9.13 27.99 5.33
N SER A 51 9.65 28.22 4.14
CA SER A 51 10.82 27.51 3.62
C SER A 51 12.13 27.91 4.32
N ALA A 52 12.32 29.22 4.56
CA ALA A 52 13.49 29.72 5.26
C ALA A 52 13.50 29.41 6.77
N LYS A 53 12.32 29.08 7.34
CA LYS A 53 12.10 28.81 8.77
C LYS A 53 11.58 27.42 9.06
N ALA A 54 11.78 26.46 8.16
CA ALA A 54 11.51 25.04 8.42
C ALA A 54 12.14 24.54 9.75
N ILE A 55 13.19 25.23 10.22
CA ILE A 55 13.86 25.01 11.48
C ILE A 55 12.96 25.29 12.70
N ASP A 56 12.01 26.19 12.58
CA ASP A 56 11.23 26.71 13.71
C ASP A 56 9.81 26.10 13.83
N LEU A 57 9.48 25.11 13.00
CA LEU A 57 8.23 24.32 13.16
C LEU A 57 8.22 23.49 14.46
N HIS A 58 9.35 23.32 15.13
CA HIS A 58 9.43 22.80 16.48
C HIS A 58 9.08 23.85 17.54
N SER A 59 8.97 25.13 17.18
CA SER A 59 8.43 26.14 18.06
C SER A 59 6.95 25.89 18.35
N ARG A 60 6.45 26.38 19.46
CA ARG A 60 5.05 26.26 19.86
C ARG A 60 4.08 26.82 18.79
N ALA A 61 4.49 27.88 18.09
CA ALA A 61 3.73 28.46 16.99
C ALA A 61 3.74 27.58 15.73
N GLY A 62 4.87 26.99 15.37
CA GLY A 62 4.99 26.04 14.27
C GLY A 62 4.14 24.78 14.49
N GLN A 63 4.14 24.23 15.71
CA GLN A 63 3.29 23.11 16.09
C GLN A 63 1.78 23.44 15.96
N GLN A 64 1.37 24.67 16.32
CA GLN A 64 -0.01 25.10 16.15
C GLN A 64 -0.41 25.19 14.66
N VAL A 65 0.47 25.64 13.78
CA VAL A 65 0.22 25.67 12.34
C VAL A 65 0.11 24.24 11.77
N VAL A 66 1.00 23.34 12.18
CA VAL A 66 0.93 21.92 11.80
C VAL A 66 -0.40 21.30 12.24
N GLU A 67 -0.83 21.51 13.48
CA GLU A 67 -2.09 20.98 13.98
C GLU A 67 -3.32 21.60 13.29
N LEU A 68 -3.27 22.88 12.92
CA LEU A 68 -4.33 23.53 12.15
C LEU A 68 -4.44 22.93 10.74
N VAL A 69 -3.29 22.70 10.07
CA VAL A 69 -3.23 22.04 8.75
C VAL A 69 -3.77 20.61 8.87
N LYS A 70 -3.32 19.85 9.86
CA LYS A 70 -3.80 18.50 10.14
C LYS A 70 -5.32 18.44 10.33
N THR A 71 -5.86 19.35 11.15
CA THR A 71 -7.29 19.41 11.43
C THR A 71 -8.09 19.70 10.17
N LYS A 72 -7.64 20.63 9.33
CA LYS A 72 -8.33 20.97 8.07
C LYS A 72 -8.19 19.87 7.02
N VAL A 73 -7.03 19.27 6.87
CA VAL A 73 -6.82 18.11 5.98
C VAL A 73 -7.76 16.97 6.39
N LYS A 74 -7.87 16.68 7.69
CA LYS A 74 -8.77 15.65 8.20
C LYS A 74 -10.25 15.97 7.95
N ALA A 75 -10.65 17.22 8.10
CA ALA A 75 -12.02 17.67 7.84
C ALA A 75 -12.39 17.59 6.35
N GLU A 76 -11.44 17.89 5.46
CA GLU A 76 -11.68 17.97 4.01
C GLU A 76 -11.62 16.59 3.33
N PHE A 77 -10.69 15.75 3.72
CA PHE A 77 -10.35 14.49 3.02
C PHE A 77 -10.73 13.23 3.79
N GLY A 78 -11.24 13.38 5.00
CA GLY A 78 -11.57 12.27 5.87
C GLY A 78 -10.38 11.72 6.66
N SER A 79 -10.71 10.95 7.69
CA SER A 79 -9.73 10.39 8.62
C SER A 79 -8.77 9.39 7.99
N GLU A 80 -9.20 8.66 6.97
CA GLU A 80 -8.38 7.61 6.33
C GLU A 80 -7.23 8.20 5.49
N VAL A 81 -7.52 9.20 4.65
CA VAL A 81 -6.48 9.89 3.84
C VAL A 81 -5.51 10.62 4.76
N PHE A 82 -6.04 11.25 5.81
CA PHE A 82 -5.20 11.89 6.81
C PHE A 82 -4.29 10.87 7.50
N GLY A 83 -4.81 9.72 7.93
CA GLY A 83 -4.02 8.67 8.55
C GLY A 83 -2.91 8.13 7.64
N MET A 84 -3.17 7.99 6.33
CA MET A 84 -2.16 7.61 5.35
C MET A 84 -1.01 8.63 5.25
N LEU A 85 -1.34 9.92 5.20
CA LEU A 85 -0.33 10.98 5.14
C LEU A 85 0.48 11.09 6.43
N ASP A 86 -0.17 10.88 7.58
CA ASP A 86 0.49 10.88 8.88
C ASP A 86 1.44 9.68 9.02
N ALA A 87 1.00 8.48 8.60
CA ALA A 87 1.84 7.28 8.55
C ALA A 87 3.07 7.45 7.63
N LEU A 88 2.87 8.00 6.43
CA LEU A 88 3.99 8.31 5.53
C LEU A 88 4.93 9.37 6.13
N SER A 89 4.39 10.36 6.81
CA SER A 89 5.19 11.39 7.50
C SER A 89 6.04 10.79 8.63
N GLU A 90 5.48 9.87 9.44
CA GLU A 90 6.24 9.17 10.49
C GLU A 90 7.33 8.27 9.90
N CYS A 91 7.03 7.56 8.81
CA CYS A 91 8.03 6.77 8.10
C CYS A 91 9.16 7.64 7.56
N MET A 92 8.84 8.80 6.98
CA MET A 92 9.82 9.77 6.52
C MET A 92 10.64 10.37 7.66
N GLU A 93 10.07 10.52 8.86
CA GLU A 93 10.81 10.95 10.04
C GLU A 93 11.88 9.94 10.46
N LYS A 94 11.56 8.66 10.47
CA LYS A 94 12.53 7.59 10.72
C LYS A 94 13.66 7.61 9.69
N ILE A 95 13.30 7.77 8.42
CA ILE A 95 14.26 7.87 7.32
C ILE A 95 15.13 9.12 7.43
N SER A 96 14.57 10.27 7.77
CA SER A 96 15.32 11.50 7.91
C SER A 96 16.36 11.43 9.03
N LYS A 97 16.08 10.71 10.12
CA LYS A 97 17.05 10.42 11.20
C LYS A 97 18.20 9.57 10.70
N GLU A 98 17.91 8.52 9.94
CA GLU A 98 18.93 7.63 9.36
C GLU A 98 19.80 8.37 8.33
N LEU A 99 19.20 9.20 7.50
CA LEU A 99 19.89 10.04 6.52
C LEU A 99 20.62 11.24 7.16
N LYS A 100 20.51 11.44 8.48
CA LYS A 100 21.06 12.60 9.21
C LYS A 100 20.56 13.94 8.67
N LEU A 101 19.35 13.99 8.14
CA LEU A 101 18.72 15.18 7.56
C LEU A 101 18.11 16.01 8.70
N LYS A 102 18.82 17.00 9.18
CA LYS A 102 18.34 17.85 10.30
C LYS A 102 17.12 18.72 9.95
N GLU A 103 16.84 18.95 8.67
CA GLU A 103 15.90 19.97 8.21
C GLU A 103 14.87 19.45 7.19
N ALA A 104 14.90 18.19 6.83
CA ALA A 104 14.21 17.66 5.66
C ALA A 104 12.70 17.39 5.84
N LYS A 105 12.18 17.32 7.07
CA LYS A 105 10.80 16.88 7.32
C LYS A 105 9.77 17.73 6.57
N PHE A 106 9.89 19.05 6.60
CA PHE A 106 8.95 19.96 5.92
C PHE A 106 9.18 19.96 4.41
N GLY A 107 10.41 20.03 3.95
CA GLY A 107 10.77 19.98 2.53
C GLY A 107 10.28 18.69 1.87
N LEU A 108 10.50 17.53 2.51
CA LEU A 108 10.02 16.24 2.02
C LEU A 108 8.49 16.22 1.90
N THR A 109 7.77 16.72 2.89
CA THR A 109 6.31 16.78 2.88
C THR A 109 5.79 17.68 1.75
N MET A 110 6.46 18.80 1.48
CA MET A 110 6.06 19.73 0.42
C MET A 110 6.44 19.26 -0.99
N ALA A 111 7.50 18.44 -1.13
CA ALA A 111 7.88 17.86 -2.42
C ALA A 111 7.00 16.65 -2.79
N LEU A 112 6.48 15.93 -1.81
CA LEU A 112 5.68 14.72 -2.00
C LEU A 112 4.55 14.85 -3.02
N PRO A 113 3.75 15.95 -3.04
CA PRO A 113 2.75 16.17 -4.07
C PRO A 113 3.30 16.23 -5.49
N LEU A 114 4.39 16.94 -5.67
CA LEU A 114 5.01 17.11 -6.99
C LEU A 114 5.56 15.77 -7.50
N VAL A 115 6.21 15.01 -6.63
CA VAL A 115 6.64 13.63 -6.90
C VAL A 115 5.43 12.75 -7.26
N GLY A 116 4.36 12.80 -6.47
CA GLY A 116 3.13 12.04 -6.73
C GLY A 116 2.47 12.38 -8.08
N MET A 117 2.50 13.64 -8.50
CA MET A 117 2.04 14.05 -9.84
C MET A 117 2.88 13.39 -10.94
N GLN A 118 4.21 13.37 -10.79
CA GLN A 118 5.09 12.75 -11.76
C GLN A 118 4.93 11.23 -11.79
N HIS A 119 4.64 10.59 -10.64
CA HIS A 119 4.34 9.16 -10.61
C HIS A 119 3.15 8.77 -11.50
N ASN A 120 2.20 9.66 -11.75
CA ASN A 120 1.10 9.41 -12.69
C ASN A 120 1.55 9.33 -14.15
N THR A 121 2.68 9.93 -14.50
CA THR A 121 3.25 9.91 -15.86
C THR A 121 4.15 8.71 -16.11
N LEU A 122 4.57 8.00 -15.06
CA LEU A 122 5.44 6.83 -15.18
C LEU A 122 4.68 5.67 -15.84
N LYS A 123 5.44 4.84 -16.54
CA LYS A 123 4.88 3.65 -17.19
C LYS A 123 4.24 2.69 -16.18
N PRO A 124 3.21 1.96 -16.58
CA PRO A 124 2.65 0.89 -15.75
C PRO A 124 3.72 -0.18 -15.47
N PRO A 125 3.52 -1.05 -14.46
CA PRO A 125 4.40 -2.17 -14.20
C PRO A 125 4.64 -3.01 -15.45
N ALA A 126 5.88 -3.44 -15.67
CA ALA A 126 6.17 -4.38 -16.76
C ALA A 126 5.49 -5.72 -16.49
N THR A 127 4.78 -6.23 -17.49
CA THR A 127 4.06 -7.50 -17.42
C THR A 127 4.70 -8.56 -18.31
N GLU A 128 4.50 -9.84 -17.95
CA GLU A 128 4.99 -11.01 -18.70
C GLU A 128 3.89 -11.58 -19.64
N GLY A 129 2.72 -10.99 -19.66
CA GLY A 129 1.58 -11.38 -20.46
C GLY A 129 0.30 -11.58 -19.63
N PRO A 130 -0.84 -11.82 -20.29
CA PRO A 130 -2.10 -12.04 -19.62
C PRO A 130 -2.12 -13.35 -18.84
N MET A 131 -2.85 -13.38 -17.74
CA MET A 131 -3.18 -14.61 -17.02
C MET A 131 -4.20 -15.41 -17.86
N THR A 132 -3.79 -16.58 -18.33
CA THR A 132 -4.64 -17.45 -19.20
C THR A 132 -5.17 -18.67 -18.46
N ASP A 133 -4.71 -18.97 -17.26
CA ASP A 133 -5.15 -20.09 -16.43
C ASP A 133 -6.54 -19.79 -15.81
N ALA A 134 -7.59 -20.25 -16.47
CA ALA A 134 -8.97 -20.05 -16.03
C ALA A 134 -9.25 -20.78 -14.70
N ALA A 135 -8.64 -21.93 -14.46
CA ALA A 135 -8.85 -22.68 -13.23
C ALA A 135 -8.23 -21.95 -12.05
N LEU A 136 -7.03 -21.40 -12.21
CA LEU A 136 -6.39 -20.57 -11.18
C LEU A 136 -7.16 -19.27 -10.93
N LEU A 137 -7.75 -18.67 -11.98
CA LEU A 137 -8.61 -17.50 -11.84
C LEU A 137 -9.88 -17.82 -11.04
N ASP A 138 -10.50 -18.96 -11.31
CA ASP A 138 -11.67 -19.44 -10.56
C ASP A 138 -11.33 -19.67 -9.08
N GLU A 139 -10.18 -20.26 -8.82
CA GLU A 139 -9.68 -20.44 -7.44
C GLU A 139 -9.41 -19.08 -6.78
N ALA A 140 -8.80 -18.11 -7.45
CA ALA A 140 -8.52 -16.80 -6.90
C ALA A 140 -9.81 -16.05 -6.50
N VAL A 141 -10.83 -16.10 -7.35
CA VAL A 141 -12.19 -15.57 -7.06
C VAL A 141 -12.80 -16.29 -5.84
N TYR A 142 -12.57 -17.58 -5.71
CA TYR A 142 -13.09 -18.36 -4.57
C TYR A 142 -12.37 -18.02 -3.27
N TRP A 143 -11.03 -17.96 -3.29
CA TRP A 143 -10.21 -17.81 -2.08
C TRP A 143 -10.15 -16.36 -1.56
N VAL A 144 -10.48 -15.35 -2.37
CA VAL A 144 -10.59 -13.97 -1.88
C VAL A 144 -11.70 -13.83 -0.81
N ASP A 145 -12.77 -14.62 -0.90
CA ASP A 145 -13.80 -14.65 0.13
C ASP A 145 -13.27 -15.16 1.47
N PHE A 146 -12.37 -16.15 1.46
CA PHE A 146 -11.74 -16.66 2.68
C PHE A 146 -10.75 -15.63 3.27
N ALA A 147 -10.03 -14.92 2.43
CA ALA A 147 -9.18 -13.81 2.90
C ALA A 147 -10.02 -12.72 3.58
N GLN A 148 -11.18 -12.38 3.02
CA GLN A 148 -12.15 -11.46 3.63
C GLN A 148 -12.79 -12.06 4.89
N GLY A 149 -13.05 -13.36 4.90
CA GLY A 149 -13.64 -14.09 6.03
C GLY A 149 -12.87 -13.93 7.33
N ALA A 150 -11.55 -13.71 7.25
CA ALA A 150 -10.72 -13.47 8.43
C ALA A 150 -11.02 -12.16 9.16
N TYR A 151 -11.74 -11.21 8.53
CA TYR A 151 -12.22 -10.00 9.20
C TYR A 151 -13.52 -10.25 9.99
N GLY A 152 -14.24 -11.32 9.68
CA GLY A 152 -15.51 -11.63 10.31
C GLY A 152 -16.65 -10.68 9.90
N LYS A 153 -17.73 -10.72 10.67
CA LYS A 153 -18.88 -9.82 10.56
C LYS A 153 -19.07 -9.08 11.87
N ASP A 154 -19.13 -7.77 11.83
CA ASP A 154 -19.23 -6.90 13.02
C ASP A 154 -20.46 -7.18 13.88
N ASP A 155 -21.57 -7.59 13.25
CA ASP A 155 -22.84 -7.86 13.91
C ASP A 155 -22.85 -9.16 14.74
N ILE A 156 -21.81 -10.03 14.58
CA ILE A 156 -21.74 -11.34 15.21
C ILE A 156 -20.57 -11.38 16.21
N LYS A 157 -20.52 -10.42 17.11
CA LYS A 157 -19.46 -10.33 18.12
C LYS A 157 -19.55 -11.50 19.11
N GLY A 158 -18.40 -12.09 19.41
CA GLY A 158 -18.26 -13.19 20.38
C GLY A 158 -18.52 -14.59 19.84
N TYR A 159 -18.86 -14.73 18.54
CA TYR A 159 -19.06 -16.02 17.86
C TYR A 159 -18.15 -16.15 16.65
N ASP A 160 -16.85 -16.20 16.89
CA ASP A 160 -15.83 -16.10 15.84
C ASP A 160 -16.06 -17.07 14.67
N LYS A 161 -16.41 -18.35 14.95
CA LYS A 161 -16.67 -19.32 13.88
C LYS A 161 -17.91 -18.97 13.04
N ALA A 162 -18.99 -18.53 13.66
CA ALA A 162 -20.20 -18.09 12.96
C ALA A 162 -19.93 -16.83 12.15
N SER A 163 -19.20 -15.90 12.72
CA SER A 163 -18.78 -14.66 12.06
C SER A 163 -17.95 -14.92 10.80
N VAL A 164 -16.97 -15.83 10.86
CA VAL A 164 -16.21 -16.29 9.69
C VAL A 164 -17.13 -16.93 8.66
N ASN A 165 -18.01 -17.86 9.08
CA ASN A 165 -18.88 -18.57 8.16
C ASN A 165 -19.79 -17.65 7.36
N VAL A 166 -20.39 -16.66 8.01
CA VAL A 166 -21.20 -15.61 7.33
C VAL A 166 -20.33 -14.75 6.41
N ALA A 167 -19.14 -14.35 6.87
CA ALA A 167 -18.25 -13.49 6.09
C ALA A 167 -17.73 -14.15 4.80
N ILE A 168 -17.52 -15.49 4.80
CA ILE A 168 -17.18 -16.23 3.57
C ILE A 168 -18.38 -16.56 2.69
N GLY A 169 -19.60 -16.14 3.07
CA GLY A 169 -20.83 -16.35 2.31
C GLY A 169 -21.47 -17.71 2.51
N GLU A 170 -21.33 -18.31 3.68
CA GLU A 170 -21.97 -19.60 4.06
C GLU A 170 -21.79 -20.70 2.99
N LYS A 171 -20.57 -20.86 2.51
CA LYS A 171 -20.27 -21.78 1.41
C LYS A 171 -20.59 -23.23 1.78
N PRO A 172 -21.34 -23.96 0.93
CA PRO A 172 -21.65 -25.37 1.17
C PRO A 172 -20.39 -26.24 1.30
N GLY A 173 -20.37 -27.12 2.28
CA GLY A 173 -19.25 -28.03 2.52
C GLY A 173 -18.05 -27.41 3.26
N VAL A 174 -18.16 -26.16 3.70
CA VAL A 174 -17.15 -25.50 4.52
C VAL A 174 -17.51 -25.64 6.01
N GLU A 175 -16.54 -26.09 6.80
CA GLU A 175 -16.66 -26.21 8.25
C GLU A 175 -15.51 -25.45 8.94
N VAL A 176 -15.83 -24.42 9.72
CA VAL A 176 -14.84 -23.67 10.51
C VAL A 176 -14.47 -24.46 11.76
N LYS A 177 -13.26 -25.00 11.80
CA LYS A 177 -12.74 -25.83 12.90
C LYS A 177 -12.29 -25.00 14.09
N ALA A 178 -11.58 -23.89 13.82
CA ALA A 178 -11.11 -22.95 14.83
C ALA A 178 -11.17 -21.53 14.29
N ALA A 179 -11.43 -20.55 15.15
CA ALA A 179 -11.35 -19.15 14.81
C ALA A 179 -10.94 -18.33 16.03
N ASN A 180 -10.09 -17.36 15.81
CA ASN A 180 -9.71 -16.33 16.76
C ASN A 180 -9.65 -15.01 15.98
N LEU A 181 -10.73 -14.23 16.02
CA LEU A 181 -10.86 -12.97 15.29
C LEU A 181 -10.49 -11.75 16.13
N GLN A 182 -10.31 -11.95 17.44
CA GLN A 182 -9.88 -10.88 18.33
C GLN A 182 -8.37 -10.68 18.16
N THR A 183 -7.97 -9.50 17.69
CA THR A 183 -6.54 -9.15 17.63
C THR A 183 -6.07 -8.72 18.99
N THR A 184 -4.95 -9.29 19.40
CA THR A 184 -4.17 -8.79 20.55
C THR A 184 -3.06 -7.83 20.08
N GLY A 185 -3.24 -7.19 18.94
CA GLY A 185 -2.27 -6.31 18.27
C GLY A 185 -1.55 -6.99 17.09
N VAL A 186 -0.52 -6.35 16.57
CA VAL A 186 0.29 -6.80 15.42
C VAL A 186 0.90 -8.19 15.65
N GLN A 187 1.07 -8.61 16.90
CA GLN A 187 1.74 -9.87 17.26
C GLN A 187 0.93 -11.12 16.95
N LEU A 188 -0.41 -11.08 17.05
CA LEU A 188 -1.28 -12.21 16.71
C LEU A 188 -2.51 -11.72 15.94
N PRO A 189 -2.46 -11.64 14.62
CA PRO A 189 -3.60 -11.22 13.80
C PRO A 189 -4.76 -12.18 13.89
N GLY A 190 -5.97 -11.70 13.67
CA GLY A 190 -7.15 -12.55 13.56
C GLY A 190 -6.95 -13.64 12.51
N HIS A 191 -7.39 -14.87 12.84
CA HIS A 191 -7.18 -16.02 11.96
C HIS A 191 -8.24 -17.10 12.21
N PHE A 192 -8.36 -18.00 11.24
CA PHE A 192 -9.23 -19.18 11.37
C PHE A 192 -8.66 -20.37 10.63
N VAL A 193 -9.10 -21.55 11.03
CA VAL A 193 -8.87 -22.82 10.34
C VAL A 193 -10.23 -23.38 9.92
N ALA A 194 -10.36 -23.74 8.64
CA ALA A 194 -11.56 -24.37 8.09
C ALA A 194 -11.21 -25.60 7.25
N VAL A 195 -12.17 -26.50 7.09
CA VAL A 195 -12.13 -27.59 6.12
C VAL A 195 -13.15 -27.29 5.04
N ASP A 196 -12.70 -27.19 3.80
CA ASP A 196 -13.54 -27.07 2.63
C ASP A 196 -13.59 -28.43 1.90
N ARG A 197 -14.74 -29.10 1.99
CA ARG A 197 -14.94 -30.40 1.35
C ARG A 197 -15.22 -30.30 -0.14
N THR A 198 -15.71 -29.15 -0.60
CA THR A 198 -15.99 -28.87 -2.02
C THR A 198 -14.69 -28.69 -2.79
N MET A 199 -13.81 -27.84 -2.27
CA MET A 199 -12.47 -27.59 -2.86
C MET A 199 -11.42 -28.61 -2.39
N LYS A 200 -11.77 -29.49 -1.45
CA LYS A 200 -10.87 -30.48 -0.83
C LYS A 200 -9.60 -29.83 -0.27
N ALA A 201 -9.77 -28.84 0.56
CA ALA A 201 -8.67 -28.08 1.18
C ALA A 201 -8.87 -27.91 2.69
N VAL A 202 -7.78 -27.95 3.45
CA VAL A 202 -7.71 -27.35 4.79
C VAL A 202 -7.26 -25.91 4.60
N VAL A 203 -7.99 -24.95 5.15
CA VAL A 203 -7.76 -23.53 4.93
C VAL A 203 -7.29 -22.85 6.20
N LEU A 204 -6.19 -22.09 6.11
CA LEU A 204 -5.75 -21.12 7.11
C LEU A 204 -5.99 -19.72 6.55
N GLY A 205 -6.98 -19.02 7.08
CA GLY A 205 -7.27 -17.62 6.73
C GLY A 205 -6.69 -16.67 7.78
N ILE A 206 -6.03 -15.58 7.33
CA ILE A 206 -5.32 -14.64 8.21
C ILE A 206 -5.77 -13.21 7.88
N ARG A 207 -6.17 -12.46 8.92
CA ARG A 207 -6.64 -11.08 8.81
C ARG A 207 -5.48 -10.10 8.69
N GLY A 208 -5.67 -9.05 7.88
CA GLY A 208 -4.84 -7.86 7.92
C GLY A 208 -5.26 -6.88 9.00
N THR A 209 -4.76 -5.67 8.94
CA THR A 209 -5.19 -4.54 9.78
C THR A 209 -6.54 -3.99 9.31
N THR A 210 -7.22 -3.28 10.19
CA THR A 210 -8.56 -2.74 9.91
C THR A 210 -8.53 -1.41 9.19
N THR A 211 -7.42 -0.66 9.30
CA THR A 211 -7.25 0.64 8.62
C THR A 211 -6.07 0.61 7.65
N LEU A 212 -6.15 1.37 6.57
CA LEU A 212 -5.05 1.49 5.61
C LEU A 212 -3.84 2.21 6.22
N SER A 213 -4.06 3.15 7.12
CA SER A 213 -3.00 3.85 7.86
C SER A 213 -2.14 2.86 8.64
N ASP A 214 -2.79 1.98 9.42
CA ASP A 214 -2.10 0.93 10.16
C ASP A 214 -1.41 -0.04 9.21
N ALA A 215 -2.08 -0.41 8.09
CA ALA A 215 -1.49 -1.28 7.08
C ALA A 215 -0.19 -0.72 6.48
N LEU A 216 -0.15 0.59 6.21
CA LEU A 216 1.05 1.26 5.70
C LEU A 216 2.15 1.36 6.77
N THR A 217 1.79 1.77 7.99
CA THR A 217 2.74 1.87 9.11
C THR A 217 3.38 0.52 9.40
N ASP A 218 2.55 -0.53 9.43
CA ASP A 218 3.00 -1.89 9.70
C ASP A 218 3.77 -2.51 8.53
N ALA A 219 3.45 -2.15 7.27
CA ALA A 219 4.18 -2.63 6.10
C ALA A 219 5.59 -2.03 5.98
N VAL A 220 5.82 -0.85 6.56
CA VAL A 220 7.12 -0.16 6.57
C VAL A 220 7.92 -0.59 7.81
N GLY A 221 8.24 -1.87 7.90
CA GLY A 221 8.99 -2.44 9.01
C GLY A 221 10.39 -2.87 8.65
N GLU A 222 11.20 -3.11 9.69
CA GLU A 222 12.57 -3.61 9.55
C GLU A 222 12.60 -5.02 8.96
N ALA A 223 13.69 -5.33 8.24
CA ALA A 223 14.01 -6.67 7.81
C ALA A 223 14.79 -7.43 8.90
N THR A 224 14.58 -8.73 8.98
CA THR A 224 15.34 -9.64 9.86
C THR A 224 15.60 -10.96 9.15
N GLU A 225 16.66 -11.64 9.52
CA GLU A 225 16.97 -12.95 8.95
C GLU A 225 15.98 -14.02 9.44
N VAL A 226 15.59 -14.90 8.52
CA VAL A 226 14.70 -16.03 8.84
C VAL A 226 15.51 -17.16 9.47
N GLU A 227 15.10 -17.60 10.65
CA GLU A 227 15.72 -18.72 11.36
C GLU A 227 15.88 -19.94 10.45
N LYS A 228 17.02 -20.61 10.50
CA LYS A 228 17.41 -21.78 9.67
C LYS A 228 17.46 -21.51 8.16
N CYS A 229 17.36 -20.26 7.74
CA CYS A 229 17.45 -19.87 6.33
C CYS A 229 18.46 -18.72 6.16
N PRO A 230 19.78 -18.97 6.37
CA PRO A 230 20.81 -17.94 6.30
C PRO A 230 20.77 -17.18 4.97
N GLY A 231 20.73 -15.84 5.05
CA GLY A 231 20.63 -14.97 3.88
C GLY A 231 19.21 -14.73 3.36
N LEU A 232 18.19 -15.38 3.93
CA LEU A 232 16.79 -15.02 3.67
C LEU A 232 16.35 -13.96 4.69
N LEU A 233 16.01 -12.79 4.19
CA LEU A 233 15.43 -11.73 5.00
C LEU A 233 13.91 -11.76 4.92
N ALA A 234 13.26 -11.41 6.01
CA ALA A 234 11.82 -11.25 6.08
C ALA A 234 11.44 -10.00 6.89
N HIS A 235 10.24 -9.49 6.64
CA HIS A 235 9.66 -8.41 7.44
C HIS A 235 9.50 -8.83 8.89
N LYS A 236 10.21 -8.19 9.81
CA LYS A 236 10.39 -8.59 11.21
C LYS A 236 9.08 -8.79 11.97
N ALA A 237 8.19 -7.82 11.92
CA ALA A 237 6.92 -7.89 12.64
C ALA A 237 6.01 -8.98 12.08
N MET A 238 5.86 -9.08 10.75
CA MET A 238 5.04 -10.11 10.12
C MET A 238 5.62 -11.52 10.28
N LEU A 239 6.94 -11.66 10.37
CA LEU A 239 7.59 -12.93 10.71
C LEU A 239 7.23 -13.39 12.14
N ALA A 240 7.19 -12.47 13.09
CA ALA A 240 6.73 -12.75 14.44
C ALA A 240 5.24 -13.14 14.45
N SER A 241 4.40 -12.42 13.72
CA SER A 241 2.98 -12.75 13.54
C SER A 241 2.78 -14.13 12.93
N ALA A 242 3.55 -14.49 11.91
CA ALA A 242 3.47 -15.81 11.27
C ALA A 242 3.84 -16.93 12.24
N LYS A 243 4.87 -16.77 13.06
CA LYS A 243 5.25 -17.72 14.12
C LYS A 243 4.11 -17.91 15.12
N ALA A 244 3.52 -16.80 15.60
CA ALA A 244 2.42 -16.83 16.55
C ALA A 244 1.15 -17.50 15.99
N VAL A 245 0.78 -17.20 14.74
CA VAL A 245 -0.36 -17.83 14.04
C VAL A 245 -0.14 -19.33 13.90
N ILE A 246 1.05 -19.77 13.46
CA ILE A 246 1.37 -21.19 13.33
C ILE A 246 1.27 -21.90 14.68
N GLU A 247 1.82 -21.32 15.73
CA GLU A 247 1.76 -21.90 17.08
C GLU A 247 0.31 -22.03 17.56
N ASN A 248 -0.49 -21.00 17.39
CA ASN A 248 -1.90 -20.97 17.81
C ASN A 248 -2.78 -21.93 17.02
N THR A 249 -2.47 -22.18 15.74
CA THR A 249 -3.32 -22.99 14.84
C THR A 249 -2.81 -24.40 14.63
N ARG A 250 -1.59 -24.75 15.04
CA ARG A 250 -0.93 -26.02 14.74
C ARG A 250 -1.78 -27.24 15.05
N SER A 251 -2.35 -27.33 16.26
CA SER A 251 -3.18 -28.44 16.66
C SER A 251 -4.41 -28.62 15.77
N ALA A 252 -5.12 -27.54 15.48
CA ALA A 252 -6.31 -27.57 14.61
C ALA A 252 -5.95 -27.93 13.17
N LEU A 253 -4.82 -27.42 12.65
CA LEU A 253 -4.33 -27.74 11.30
C LEU A 253 -3.94 -29.23 11.21
N GLU A 254 -3.13 -29.73 12.14
CA GLU A 254 -2.69 -31.14 12.13
C GLU A 254 -3.87 -32.10 12.27
N GLN A 255 -4.85 -31.77 13.12
CA GLN A 255 -6.07 -32.55 13.23
C GLN A 255 -6.86 -32.58 11.92
N ALA A 256 -7.15 -31.40 11.34
CA ALA A 256 -7.91 -31.28 10.10
C ALA A 256 -7.22 -31.99 8.92
N LEU A 257 -5.90 -31.85 8.80
CA LEU A 257 -5.08 -32.51 7.77
C LEU A 257 -5.08 -34.02 7.92
N LYS A 258 -4.97 -34.52 9.16
CA LYS A 258 -5.04 -35.96 9.46
C LYS A 258 -6.43 -36.55 9.15
N GLU A 259 -7.50 -35.82 9.49
CA GLU A 259 -8.88 -36.24 9.26
C GLU A 259 -9.24 -36.33 7.79
N THR A 260 -8.69 -35.42 6.98
CA THR A 260 -9.13 -35.24 5.58
C THR A 260 -8.13 -35.74 4.55
N GLY A 261 -6.84 -35.69 4.84
CA GLY A 261 -5.78 -35.91 3.86
C GLY A 261 -5.69 -34.81 2.80
N PHE A 262 -6.39 -33.70 2.96
CA PHE A 262 -6.43 -32.60 1.99
C PHE A 262 -5.14 -31.76 2.03
N PRO A 263 -4.80 -31.05 0.94
CA PRO A 263 -3.74 -30.07 0.95
C PRO A 263 -4.09 -28.88 1.84
N LEU A 264 -3.05 -28.15 2.29
CA LEU A 264 -3.20 -26.90 3.04
C LEU A 264 -3.24 -25.70 2.08
N LEU A 265 -4.27 -24.91 2.21
CA LEU A 265 -4.39 -23.60 1.60
C LEU A 265 -4.20 -22.51 2.65
N ILE A 266 -3.33 -21.55 2.38
CA ILE A 266 -3.11 -20.40 3.25
C ILE A 266 -3.53 -19.15 2.49
N THR A 267 -4.35 -18.30 3.10
CA THR A 267 -4.82 -17.07 2.44
C THR A 267 -4.93 -15.91 3.41
N GLY A 268 -4.87 -14.72 2.88
CA GLY A 268 -5.03 -13.49 3.62
C GLY A 268 -5.07 -12.27 2.72
N HIS A 269 -5.40 -11.15 3.31
CA HIS A 269 -5.46 -9.84 2.64
C HIS A 269 -4.60 -8.84 3.41
N SER A 270 -3.93 -7.93 2.72
CA SER A 270 -3.10 -6.88 3.31
C SER A 270 -1.96 -7.50 4.17
N LEU A 271 -1.75 -7.05 5.38
CA LEU A 271 -0.77 -7.65 6.31
C LEU A 271 -1.03 -9.13 6.56
N GLY A 272 -2.31 -9.55 6.53
CA GLY A 272 -2.66 -10.97 6.61
C GLY A 272 -2.11 -11.77 5.43
N ALA A 273 -2.06 -11.18 4.24
CA ALA A 273 -1.44 -11.80 3.07
C ALA A 273 0.09 -11.92 3.22
N GLY A 274 0.76 -10.89 3.73
CA GLY A 274 2.18 -10.96 4.07
C GLY A 274 2.47 -12.02 5.12
N THR A 275 1.64 -12.09 6.16
CA THR A 275 1.72 -13.14 7.19
C THR A 275 1.47 -14.54 6.60
N ALA A 276 0.52 -14.69 5.67
CA ALA A 276 0.23 -15.96 4.98
C ALA A 276 1.42 -16.46 4.15
N ILE A 277 2.08 -15.56 3.43
CA ILE A 277 3.33 -15.85 2.71
C ILE A 277 4.39 -16.39 3.69
N LEU A 278 4.60 -15.68 4.80
CA LEU A 278 5.61 -16.08 5.79
C LEU A 278 5.24 -17.38 6.53
N CYS A 279 3.95 -17.64 6.78
CA CYS A 279 3.49 -18.94 7.27
C CYS A 279 3.85 -20.05 6.27
N THR A 280 3.66 -19.83 4.97
CA THR A 280 4.02 -20.79 3.92
C THR A 280 5.52 -21.09 3.93
N VAL A 281 6.36 -20.06 4.04
CA VAL A 281 7.83 -20.22 4.15
C VAL A 281 8.20 -20.98 5.42
N LEU A 282 7.70 -20.57 6.57
CA LEU A 282 8.04 -21.20 7.86
C LEU A 282 7.59 -22.67 7.94
N LEU A 283 6.38 -22.97 7.48
CA LEU A 283 5.85 -24.35 7.46
C LEU A 283 6.58 -25.25 6.45
N SER A 284 7.16 -24.66 5.41
CA SER A 284 7.96 -25.42 4.44
C SER A 284 9.33 -25.82 5.00
N VAL A 285 10.05 -24.90 5.64
CA VAL A 285 11.48 -25.08 5.93
C VAL A 285 11.84 -25.05 7.42
N VAL A 286 11.15 -24.25 8.24
CA VAL A 286 11.53 -24.02 9.64
C VAL A 286 10.81 -24.95 10.60
N SER A 287 9.49 -25.08 10.45
CA SER A 287 8.58 -25.75 11.38
C SER A 287 7.50 -26.55 10.65
N PRO A 288 7.85 -27.57 9.85
CA PRO A 288 6.89 -28.33 9.06
C PRO A 288 5.78 -28.95 9.90
N LEU A 289 4.59 -29.05 9.30
CA LEU A 289 3.48 -29.81 9.85
C LEU A 289 3.72 -31.32 9.67
N SER A 290 3.09 -32.12 10.52
CA SER A 290 3.11 -33.57 10.42
C SER A 290 2.61 -34.03 9.03
N GLY A 291 3.29 -35.00 8.43
CA GLY A 291 2.94 -35.48 7.08
C GLY A 291 3.30 -34.57 5.93
N ARG A 292 3.86 -33.37 6.18
CA ARG A 292 4.28 -32.40 5.16
C ARG A 292 3.26 -32.23 4.04
N PRO A 293 2.05 -31.72 4.31
CA PRO A 293 1.01 -31.59 3.30
C PRO A 293 1.48 -30.69 2.14
N ARG A 294 0.95 -30.92 0.94
CA ARG A 294 1.10 -29.95 -0.15
C ARG A 294 0.46 -28.63 0.29
N MET A 295 1.16 -27.51 0.05
CA MET A 295 0.72 -26.19 0.46
C MET A 295 0.61 -25.25 -0.73
N ARG A 296 -0.40 -24.39 -0.70
CA ARG A 296 -0.58 -23.27 -1.64
C ARG A 296 -0.94 -22.02 -0.85
N CYS A 297 -0.48 -20.87 -1.32
CA CYS A 297 -0.82 -19.58 -0.73
C CYS A 297 -1.49 -18.68 -1.77
N PHE A 298 -2.62 -18.08 -1.41
CA PHE A 298 -3.28 -17.02 -2.18
C PHE A 298 -3.23 -15.74 -1.34
N ALA A 299 -2.42 -14.80 -1.79
CA ALA A 299 -2.14 -13.55 -1.07
C ALA A 299 -2.73 -12.37 -1.83
N PHE A 300 -3.68 -11.65 -1.23
CA PHE A 300 -4.33 -10.49 -1.82
C PHE A 300 -3.80 -9.21 -1.17
N ALA A 301 -3.33 -8.25 -1.96
CA ALA A 301 -2.68 -7.04 -1.49
C ALA A 301 -1.45 -7.29 -0.56
N PRO A 302 -0.59 -8.30 -0.80
CA PRO A 302 0.50 -8.58 0.13
C PRO A 302 1.53 -7.45 0.12
N PRO A 303 1.99 -6.96 1.30
CA PRO A 303 3.17 -6.10 1.34
C PRO A 303 4.45 -6.87 0.95
N PRO A 304 5.55 -6.18 0.63
CA PRO A 304 6.84 -6.80 0.42
C PRO A 304 7.34 -7.42 1.74
N VAL A 305 7.55 -8.74 1.76
CA VAL A 305 7.84 -9.46 3.02
C VAL A 305 9.07 -10.33 3.02
N VAL A 306 9.67 -10.63 1.86
CA VAL A 306 10.86 -11.50 1.75
C VAL A 306 11.90 -10.97 0.78
N GLY A 307 13.16 -11.33 0.97
CA GLY A 307 14.27 -11.06 0.05
C GLY A 307 15.55 -11.79 0.46
N PRO A 308 16.42 -12.09 -0.50
CA PRO A 308 16.24 -12.00 -1.95
C PRO A 308 15.33 -13.10 -2.52
N LEU A 309 14.63 -12.82 -3.62
CA LEU A 309 13.70 -13.78 -4.25
C LEU A 309 14.39 -15.04 -4.82
N THR A 310 15.69 -14.97 -5.07
CA THR A 310 16.50 -16.09 -5.54
C THR A 310 16.86 -17.10 -4.46
N HIS A 311 16.50 -16.82 -3.20
CA HIS A 311 16.86 -17.68 -2.07
C HIS A 311 16.22 -19.07 -2.20
N ASN A 312 17.00 -20.11 -1.88
CA ASN A 312 16.58 -21.53 -2.05
C ASN A 312 15.31 -21.91 -1.25
N ALA A 313 15.09 -21.31 -0.08
CA ALA A 313 13.93 -21.58 0.74
C ALA A 313 12.59 -21.15 0.09
N LEU A 314 12.63 -20.29 -0.93
CA LEU A 314 11.47 -19.86 -1.70
C LEU A 314 11.19 -20.73 -2.92
N ARG A 315 12.17 -21.58 -3.33
CA ARG A 315 12.02 -22.45 -4.48
C ARG A 315 11.00 -23.55 -4.23
N GLY A 316 10.13 -23.75 -5.21
CA GLY A 316 9.09 -24.80 -5.14
C GLY A 316 7.90 -24.46 -4.26
N LEU A 317 7.86 -23.27 -3.62
CA LEU A 317 6.67 -22.79 -2.95
C LEU A 317 5.64 -22.34 -3.98
N THR A 318 4.40 -22.75 -3.79
CA THR A 318 3.28 -22.31 -4.65
C THR A 318 2.59 -21.15 -3.97
N ILE A 319 3.02 -19.93 -4.34
CA ILE A 319 2.48 -18.67 -3.83
C ILE A 319 1.94 -17.85 -5.01
N HIS A 320 0.69 -17.45 -4.93
CA HIS A 320 -0.02 -16.61 -5.89
C HIS A 320 -0.34 -15.29 -5.19
N SER A 321 0.29 -14.21 -5.64
CA SER A 321 0.16 -12.86 -5.07
C SER A 321 -0.56 -11.95 -6.03
N PHE A 322 -1.68 -11.36 -5.59
CA PHE A 322 -2.53 -10.50 -6.42
C PHE A 322 -2.36 -9.05 -5.99
N ILE A 323 -2.16 -8.16 -6.96
CA ILE A 323 -2.00 -6.71 -6.77
C ILE A 323 -3.03 -6.00 -7.65
N ASN A 324 -3.89 -5.18 -7.03
CA ASN A 324 -4.92 -4.46 -7.75
C ASN A 324 -4.45 -3.03 -8.07
N ARG A 325 -4.44 -2.67 -9.35
CA ARG A 325 -4.17 -1.33 -9.87
C ARG A 325 -2.97 -0.62 -9.22
N ALA A 326 -3.28 0.50 -8.52
CA ALA A 326 -2.31 1.35 -7.84
C ALA A 326 -2.28 1.11 -6.31
N ASP A 327 -2.74 -0.08 -5.85
CA ASP A 327 -2.65 -0.43 -4.44
C ASP A 327 -1.25 -0.13 -3.90
N VAL A 328 -1.21 0.66 -2.84
CA VAL A 328 0.03 1.17 -2.24
C VAL A 328 0.70 0.14 -1.34
N VAL A 329 -0.07 -0.76 -0.71
CA VAL A 329 0.44 -1.73 0.28
C VAL A 329 1.45 -2.71 -0.32
N PRO A 330 1.23 -3.30 -1.52
CA PRO A 330 2.23 -4.16 -2.16
C PRO A 330 3.53 -3.45 -2.56
N ARG A 331 3.57 -2.14 -2.42
CA ARG A 331 4.72 -1.29 -2.72
C ARG A 331 5.34 -0.68 -1.46
N ALA A 332 4.69 -0.86 -0.30
CA ALA A 332 5.12 -0.30 0.97
C ALA A 332 6.19 -1.18 1.62
N SER A 333 7.42 -0.72 1.60
CA SER A 333 8.54 -1.26 2.37
C SER A 333 9.44 -0.12 2.82
N LEU A 334 10.24 -0.35 3.85
CA LEU A 334 11.16 0.67 4.36
C LEU A 334 12.12 1.14 3.25
N ALA A 335 12.63 0.23 2.43
CA ALA A 335 13.48 0.57 1.28
C ALA A 335 12.74 1.45 0.27
N ASN A 336 11.46 1.17 -0.02
CA ASN A 336 10.68 1.93 -0.99
C ASN A 336 10.33 3.32 -0.48
N VAL A 337 10.01 3.46 0.82
CA VAL A 337 9.77 4.76 1.45
C VAL A 337 11.06 5.58 1.51
N PHE A 338 12.22 4.93 1.75
CA PHE A 338 13.52 5.59 1.68
C PHE A 338 13.77 6.18 0.28
N HIS A 339 13.52 5.42 -0.79
CA HIS A 339 13.68 5.91 -2.15
C HIS A 339 12.70 7.04 -2.50
N LEU A 340 11.45 6.96 -2.04
CA LEU A 340 10.51 8.08 -2.16
C LEU A 340 11.03 9.34 -1.46
N GLY A 341 11.67 9.18 -0.31
CA GLY A 341 12.36 10.27 0.40
C GLY A 341 13.47 10.89 -0.43
N LEU A 342 14.28 10.08 -1.13
CA LEU A 342 15.32 10.58 -2.03
C LEU A 342 14.74 11.35 -3.22
N GLU A 343 13.65 10.87 -3.83
CA GLU A 343 12.93 11.57 -4.90
C GLU A 343 12.42 12.93 -4.40
N CYS A 344 11.81 12.96 -3.21
CA CYS A 344 11.36 14.21 -2.59
C CYS A 344 12.52 15.19 -2.34
N MET A 345 13.67 14.69 -1.88
CA MET A 345 14.87 15.51 -1.68
C MET A 345 15.41 16.06 -3.00
N ALA A 346 15.43 15.24 -4.06
CA ALA A 346 15.90 15.69 -5.37
C ALA A 346 15.02 16.80 -5.91
N VAL A 347 13.69 16.67 -5.80
CA VAL A 347 12.73 17.70 -6.19
C VAL A 347 12.83 18.95 -5.31
N ASP A 348 13.08 18.79 -4.01
CA ASP A 348 13.22 19.94 -3.10
C ASP A 348 14.43 20.82 -3.43
N ARG A 349 15.51 20.22 -3.94
CA ARG A 349 16.74 20.92 -4.35
C ARG A 349 16.58 21.78 -5.62
N LEU A 350 15.51 21.56 -6.40
CA LEU A 350 15.29 22.29 -7.66
C LEU A 350 14.89 23.76 -7.48
N ASP A 351 14.70 24.23 -6.24
CA ASP A 351 14.31 25.61 -5.92
C ASP A 351 13.10 26.14 -6.73
N LEU A 352 12.11 25.27 -6.92
CA LEU A 352 10.89 25.56 -7.67
C LEU A 352 9.77 26.18 -6.81
N TYR A 353 10.12 26.83 -5.69
CA TYR A 353 9.13 27.32 -4.72
C TYR A 353 8.08 28.25 -5.32
N HIS A 354 8.46 29.10 -6.26
CA HIS A 354 7.54 30.03 -6.95
C HIS A 354 6.56 29.32 -7.87
N HIS A 355 6.93 28.15 -8.40
CA HIS A 355 6.11 27.40 -9.35
C HIS A 355 5.28 26.28 -8.69
N ARG A 356 5.61 25.85 -7.45
CA ARG A 356 5.00 24.67 -6.80
C ARG A 356 3.47 24.74 -6.74
N PHE A 357 2.89 25.89 -6.43
CA PHE A 357 1.44 26.04 -6.36
C PHE A 357 0.80 26.05 -7.74
N ASN A 358 1.40 26.69 -8.71
CA ASN A 358 0.90 26.71 -10.09
C ASN A 358 0.98 25.30 -10.70
N LEU A 359 2.08 24.59 -10.48
CA LEU A 359 2.26 23.21 -10.94
C LEU A 359 1.24 22.21 -10.35
N MET A 360 0.72 22.48 -9.17
CA MET A 360 -0.32 21.67 -8.52
C MET A 360 -1.74 22.01 -8.99
N ARG A 361 -1.95 23.12 -9.71
CA ARG A 361 -3.26 23.52 -10.24
C ARG A 361 -3.60 22.73 -11.50
N ARG A 362 -4.69 21.97 -11.45
CA ARG A 362 -5.17 21.16 -12.58
C ARG A 362 -6.00 21.94 -13.61
N ASP A 363 -6.70 23.00 -13.16
CA ASP A 363 -7.61 23.80 -14.00
C ASP A 363 -6.99 25.13 -14.43
N ALA A 364 -5.67 25.25 -14.37
CA ALA A 364 -5.00 26.43 -14.84
C ALA A 364 -5.13 26.56 -16.37
N ALA A 365 -5.17 27.80 -16.84
CA ALA A 365 -4.95 28.16 -18.23
C ALA A 365 -3.74 27.37 -18.82
N PRO A 366 -3.63 27.25 -20.16
CA PRO A 366 -2.54 26.50 -20.77
C PRO A 366 -1.22 26.88 -20.12
N GLU A 367 -0.42 25.84 -19.78
CA GLU A 367 0.85 25.99 -19.09
C GLU A 367 1.75 26.96 -19.83
N ASN A 368 2.34 27.87 -19.09
CA ASN A 368 3.37 28.71 -19.65
C ASN A 368 4.69 27.92 -19.84
N GLU A 369 5.61 28.46 -20.61
CA GLU A 369 6.89 27.80 -20.91
C GLU A 369 7.72 27.50 -19.65
N GLU A 370 7.62 28.35 -18.62
CA GLU A 370 8.33 28.14 -17.34
C GLU A 370 7.75 26.98 -16.54
N GLU A 371 6.43 26.84 -16.49
CA GLU A 371 5.75 25.72 -15.83
C GLU A 371 6.06 24.40 -16.54
N THR A 372 6.10 24.39 -17.86
CA THR A 372 6.48 23.22 -18.66
C THR A 372 7.93 22.80 -18.37
N LYS A 373 8.86 23.77 -18.31
CA LYS A 373 10.25 23.49 -17.93
C LYS A 373 10.37 22.98 -16.50
N ALA A 374 9.63 23.57 -15.56
CA ALA A 374 9.64 23.12 -14.17
C ALA A 374 9.11 21.69 -14.01
N LYS A 375 8.04 21.33 -14.72
CA LYS A 375 7.54 19.94 -14.75
C LYS A 375 8.55 18.96 -15.31
N GLN A 376 9.24 19.33 -16.38
CA GLN A 376 10.28 18.48 -16.96
C GLN A 376 11.45 18.30 -16.00
N LEU A 377 11.91 19.33 -15.31
CA LEU A 377 12.95 19.23 -14.29
C LEU A 377 12.57 18.28 -13.14
N ILE A 378 11.31 18.33 -12.69
CA ILE A 378 10.81 17.41 -11.66
C ILE A 378 10.80 15.97 -12.19
N LEU A 379 10.31 15.77 -13.42
CA LEU A 379 10.28 14.45 -14.05
C LEU A 379 11.69 13.86 -14.18
N ASP A 380 12.63 14.66 -14.66
CA ASP A 380 14.03 14.24 -14.83
C ASP A 380 14.67 13.87 -13.49
N ALA A 381 14.46 14.68 -12.44
CA ALA A 381 14.98 14.41 -11.10
C ALA A 381 14.39 13.12 -10.49
N VAL A 382 13.09 12.87 -10.65
CA VAL A 382 12.44 11.63 -10.20
C VAL A 382 12.97 10.44 -10.99
N GLN A 383 13.10 10.55 -12.31
CA GLN A 383 13.59 9.49 -13.16
C GLN A 383 15.05 9.13 -12.84
N GLU A 384 15.91 10.13 -12.63
CA GLU A 384 17.30 9.90 -12.22
C GLU A 384 17.39 9.13 -10.90
N CYS A 385 16.58 9.50 -9.89
CA CYS A 385 16.51 8.75 -8.64
C CYS A 385 16.07 7.30 -8.84
N GLN A 386 15.13 7.04 -9.75
CA GLN A 386 14.65 5.69 -10.05
C GLN A 386 15.71 4.86 -10.80
N ASP A 387 16.45 5.46 -11.72
CA ASP A 387 17.54 4.82 -12.44
C ASP A 387 18.72 4.49 -11.51
N GLU A 388 19.04 5.36 -10.56
CA GLU A 388 20.06 5.10 -9.54
C GLU A 388 19.64 4.01 -8.57
N ARG A 389 18.38 3.93 -8.20
CA ARG A 389 17.82 2.90 -7.36
C ARG A 389 18.08 1.49 -7.91
N ALA A 390 17.94 1.30 -9.22
CA ALA A 390 18.22 0.02 -9.87
C ALA A 390 19.70 -0.42 -9.70
N LYS A 391 20.59 0.51 -9.35
CA LYS A 391 22.04 0.30 -9.26
C LYS A 391 22.56 0.20 -7.82
N LYS A 392 21.86 0.80 -6.86
CA LYS A 392 22.33 0.92 -5.47
C LYS A 392 21.24 0.55 -4.48
N HIS A 393 21.55 -0.41 -3.60
CA HIS A 393 20.73 -0.69 -2.43
C HIS A 393 21.39 -0.07 -1.21
N HIS A 394 20.59 0.58 -0.35
CA HIS A 394 21.08 1.08 0.92
C HIS A 394 21.24 -0.09 1.90
N GLU A 395 22.39 -0.24 2.53
CA GLU A 395 22.69 -1.37 3.43
C GLU A 395 21.74 -1.43 4.64
N SER A 396 21.33 -0.27 5.17
CA SER A 396 20.37 -0.19 6.28
C SER A 396 18.94 -0.59 5.91
N PHE A 397 18.60 -0.58 4.62
CA PHE A 397 17.26 -0.87 4.14
C PHE A 397 17.27 -1.89 3.00
N PRO A 398 17.56 -3.16 3.31
CA PRO A 398 17.58 -4.19 2.28
C PRO A 398 16.20 -4.33 1.62
N PRO A 399 16.13 -4.52 0.30
CA PRO A 399 14.86 -4.63 -0.40
C PRO A 399 14.13 -5.91 0.00
N LEU A 400 12.86 -5.75 0.36
CA LEU A 400 11.90 -6.84 0.47
C LEU A 400 10.97 -6.82 -0.74
N PHE A 401 10.43 -7.97 -1.09
CA PHE A 401 9.61 -8.18 -2.27
C PHE A 401 8.31 -8.89 -1.91
N VAL A 402 7.31 -8.74 -2.76
CA VAL A 402 6.15 -9.62 -2.80
C VAL A 402 6.62 -10.99 -3.30
N ALA A 403 6.23 -12.07 -2.63
CA ALA A 403 6.71 -13.40 -2.96
C ALA A 403 5.83 -14.12 -3.99
N GLY A 404 6.43 -15.11 -4.67
CA GLY A 404 5.72 -16.01 -5.57
C GLY A 404 5.41 -15.40 -6.94
N GLN A 405 4.46 -16.02 -7.67
CA GLN A 405 3.97 -15.47 -8.93
C GLN A 405 3.05 -14.30 -8.64
N VAL A 406 3.37 -13.15 -9.19
CA VAL A 406 2.57 -11.93 -9.04
C VAL A 406 1.59 -11.82 -10.20
N TYR A 407 0.35 -11.47 -9.88
CA TYR A 407 -0.75 -11.18 -10.79
C TYR A 407 -1.20 -9.75 -10.57
N TRP A 408 -1.06 -8.91 -11.59
CA TRP A 408 -1.48 -7.51 -11.54
C TRP A 408 -2.84 -7.34 -12.23
N ILE A 409 -3.81 -6.81 -11.49
CA ILE A 409 -5.16 -6.50 -11.98
C ILE A 409 -5.13 -5.08 -12.53
N GLU A 410 -5.17 -4.95 -13.84
CA GLU A 410 -5.27 -3.69 -14.58
C GLU A 410 -6.72 -3.41 -14.94
N TRP A 411 -7.14 -2.18 -14.84
CA TRP A 411 -8.44 -1.72 -15.33
C TRP A 411 -8.24 -0.83 -16.54
N GLN A 412 -8.85 -1.15 -17.67
CA GLN A 412 -8.78 -0.32 -18.87
C GLN A 412 -9.47 1.02 -18.62
N GLY A 413 -8.77 2.12 -18.86
CA GLY A 413 -9.13 3.49 -18.59
C GLY A 413 -7.94 4.23 -18.02
N GLN A 414 -7.70 5.46 -18.42
CA GLN A 414 -6.46 6.19 -18.11
C GLN A 414 -6.14 6.17 -16.63
N VAL A 415 -4.99 5.62 -16.30
CA VAL A 415 -4.40 5.76 -14.97
C VAL A 415 -4.00 7.22 -14.82
N GLY A 416 -4.76 7.99 -14.04
CA GLY A 416 -4.34 9.33 -13.61
C GLY A 416 -5.08 10.53 -14.18
N SER A 417 -6.18 10.38 -14.95
CA SER A 417 -6.99 11.54 -15.33
C SER A 417 -8.15 11.78 -14.34
N VAL A 418 -8.48 13.05 -14.12
CA VAL A 418 -9.64 13.46 -13.29
C VAL A 418 -10.96 13.02 -13.93
N GLU A 419 -10.95 12.72 -15.21
CA GLU A 419 -12.10 12.20 -15.96
C GLU A 419 -12.48 10.77 -15.56
N ASP A 420 -11.57 10.00 -14.94
CA ASP A 420 -11.86 8.66 -14.43
C ASP A 420 -12.98 8.61 -13.37
N VAL A 421 -13.34 9.75 -12.77
CA VAL A 421 -14.44 9.84 -11.79
C VAL A 421 -15.82 9.89 -12.47
N LYS A 422 -15.87 10.26 -13.76
CA LYS A 422 -17.14 10.49 -14.49
C LYS A 422 -17.52 9.36 -15.46
N THR A 423 -16.61 8.44 -15.77
CA THR A 423 -16.96 7.29 -16.63
C THR A 423 -17.70 6.23 -15.84
N ASP A 424 -18.85 5.84 -16.36
CA ASP A 424 -19.69 4.77 -15.83
C ASP A 424 -18.84 3.50 -15.60
N SER A 425 -18.96 2.91 -14.42
CA SER A 425 -18.22 1.70 -14.03
C SER A 425 -18.50 0.50 -14.96
N SER A 426 -19.58 0.55 -15.74
CA SER A 426 -19.98 -0.50 -16.70
C SER A 426 -19.05 -0.64 -17.91
N GLU A 427 -18.23 0.38 -18.24
CA GLU A 427 -17.32 0.34 -19.40
C GLU A 427 -15.90 -0.12 -19.06
N ARG A 428 -15.55 -0.25 -17.77
CA ARG A 428 -14.20 -0.60 -17.31
C ARG A 428 -14.03 -2.11 -17.31
N LYS A 429 -13.25 -2.64 -18.23
CA LYS A 429 -12.94 -4.07 -18.31
C LYS A 429 -11.60 -4.35 -17.59
N PRO A 430 -11.60 -5.10 -16.48
CA PRO A 430 -10.37 -5.51 -15.84
C PRO A 430 -9.63 -6.55 -16.70
N ARG A 431 -8.31 -6.53 -16.59
CA ARG A 431 -7.39 -7.55 -17.12
C ARG A 431 -6.46 -8.01 -16.02
N VAL A 432 -6.08 -9.26 -16.04
CA VAL A 432 -5.09 -9.80 -15.10
C VAL A 432 -3.85 -10.21 -15.87
N HIS A 433 -2.71 -9.66 -15.47
CA HIS A 433 -1.42 -9.90 -16.09
C HIS A 433 -0.48 -10.59 -15.11
N MET A 434 0.33 -11.51 -15.60
CA MET A 434 1.49 -11.99 -14.87
C MET A 434 2.56 -10.89 -14.85
N ALA A 435 3.21 -10.71 -13.72
CA ALA A 435 4.25 -9.70 -13.55
C ALA A 435 5.36 -10.20 -12.62
N LYS A 436 6.53 -9.56 -12.70
CA LYS A 436 7.62 -9.80 -11.76
C LYS A 436 7.45 -8.95 -10.51
N ALA A 437 7.84 -9.49 -9.36
CA ALA A 437 7.76 -8.78 -8.09
C ALA A 437 8.61 -7.49 -8.09
N GLU A 438 9.71 -7.48 -8.84
CA GLU A 438 10.59 -6.32 -9.00
C GLU A 438 9.89 -5.12 -9.64
N ALA A 439 8.84 -5.34 -10.44
CA ALA A 439 8.04 -4.27 -11.03
C ALA A 439 7.27 -3.43 -10.00
N PHE A 440 7.17 -3.89 -8.75
CA PHE A 440 6.46 -3.23 -7.65
C PHE A 440 7.38 -2.65 -6.58
N GLN A 441 8.67 -2.49 -6.89
CA GLN A 441 9.66 -1.96 -5.96
C GLN A 441 9.66 -0.42 -5.82
N ALA A 442 8.76 0.31 -6.47
CA ALA A 442 8.58 1.74 -6.27
C ALA A 442 7.30 2.03 -5.51
N LEU A 443 7.38 2.81 -4.44
CA LEU A 443 6.21 3.33 -3.75
C LEU A 443 5.65 4.47 -4.60
N LEU A 444 4.75 4.12 -5.50
CA LEU A 444 4.13 5.06 -6.42
C LEU A 444 2.86 5.65 -5.82
N LEU A 445 2.80 6.96 -5.72
CA LEU A 445 1.64 7.70 -5.23
C LEU A 445 0.65 7.96 -6.37
N ARG A 446 0.24 6.90 -7.07
CA ARG A 446 -0.70 6.98 -8.20
C ARG A 446 -2.16 6.96 -7.75
N GLY A 447 -3.02 7.56 -8.57
CA GLY A 447 -4.46 7.37 -8.47
C GLY A 447 -5.18 8.07 -7.31
N GLY A 448 -4.46 8.79 -6.47
CA GLY A 448 -5.09 9.59 -5.41
C GLY A 448 -5.98 8.77 -4.46
N THR A 449 -7.27 9.14 -4.27
CA THR A 449 -8.26 8.41 -3.43
C THR A 449 -8.54 7.00 -3.93
N ASN A 450 -8.25 6.69 -5.17
CA ASN A 450 -8.48 5.35 -5.72
C ASN A 450 -7.50 4.33 -5.13
N ALA A 451 -6.29 4.74 -4.72
CA ALA A 451 -5.33 3.84 -4.08
C ALA A 451 -5.89 3.17 -2.81
N LEU A 452 -6.78 3.86 -2.07
CA LEU A 452 -7.52 3.31 -0.93
C LEU A 452 -8.54 2.26 -1.37
N LYS A 453 -9.35 2.57 -2.38
CA LYS A 453 -10.33 1.64 -2.93
C LYS A 453 -9.66 0.43 -3.57
N ASP A 454 -8.52 0.65 -4.22
CA ASP A 454 -7.74 -0.39 -4.87
C ASP A 454 -7.20 -1.40 -3.85
N HIS A 455 -6.99 -0.98 -2.58
CA HIS A 455 -6.53 -1.85 -1.50
C HIS A 455 -7.63 -2.76 -0.93
N MET A 456 -8.90 -2.36 -0.99
CA MET A 456 -9.97 -3.12 -0.34
C MET A 456 -10.21 -4.49 -0.99
N CYS A 457 -10.48 -5.52 -0.17
CA CYS A 457 -10.80 -6.88 -0.63
C CYS A 457 -11.87 -6.91 -1.73
N GLY A 458 -12.91 -6.08 -1.61
CA GLY A 458 -13.97 -5.95 -2.62
C GLY A 458 -13.44 -5.57 -3.99
N GLY A 459 -12.45 -4.68 -4.07
CA GLY A 459 -11.82 -4.29 -5.34
C GLY A 459 -11.04 -5.43 -6.00
N TYR A 460 -10.39 -6.27 -5.22
CA TYR A 460 -9.74 -7.49 -5.71
C TYR A 460 -10.75 -8.49 -6.27
N LYS A 461 -11.83 -8.74 -5.53
CA LYS A 461 -12.91 -9.63 -5.97
C LYS A 461 -13.54 -9.14 -7.26
N GLU A 462 -13.94 -7.86 -7.31
CA GLU A 462 -14.56 -7.24 -8.49
C GLU A 462 -13.65 -7.33 -9.73
N GLY A 463 -12.35 -7.06 -9.57
CA GLY A 463 -11.38 -7.15 -10.64
C GLY A 463 -11.22 -8.57 -11.19
N LEU A 464 -11.11 -9.57 -10.31
CA LEU A 464 -10.99 -10.97 -10.70
C LEU A 464 -12.27 -11.51 -11.36
N GLU A 465 -13.45 -11.22 -10.80
CA GLU A 465 -14.75 -11.61 -11.35
C GLU A 465 -15.00 -10.95 -12.71
N GLY A 466 -14.70 -9.66 -12.85
CA GLY A 466 -14.82 -8.93 -14.09
C GLY A 466 -13.91 -9.48 -15.19
N TYR A 467 -12.68 -9.87 -14.86
CA TYR A 467 -11.79 -10.51 -15.82
C TYR A 467 -12.26 -11.91 -16.22
N LYS A 468 -12.76 -12.70 -15.26
CA LYS A 468 -13.38 -14.00 -15.53
C LYS A 468 -14.55 -13.87 -16.51
N ALA A 469 -15.46 -12.93 -16.28
CA ALA A 469 -16.57 -12.66 -17.17
C ALA A 469 -16.10 -12.23 -18.58
N HIS A 470 -15.04 -11.44 -18.65
CA HIS A 470 -14.41 -11.06 -19.92
C HIS A 470 -13.89 -12.27 -20.69
N LEU A 471 -13.15 -13.18 -20.06
CA LEU A 471 -12.64 -14.39 -20.70
C LEU A 471 -13.77 -15.30 -21.20
N GLN A 472 -14.84 -15.45 -20.42
CA GLN A 472 -16.01 -16.24 -20.82
C GLN A 472 -16.74 -15.66 -22.03
N ALA A 473 -16.88 -14.33 -22.10
CA ALA A 473 -17.52 -13.65 -23.22
C ALA A 473 -16.72 -13.82 -24.54
N PHE A 474 -15.41 -13.89 -24.48
CA PHE A 474 -14.55 -14.06 -25.67
C PHE A 474 -14.17 -15.50 -25.95
N GLY A 475 -14.19 -16.41 -24.95
CA GLY A 475 -13.93 -17.84 -25.13
C GLY A 475 -15.05 -18.59 -25.90
N GLY A 476 -16.23 -17.98 -26.05
CA GLY A 476 -17.31 -18.47 -26.91
C GLY A 476 -17.11 -18.19 -28.41
N CYS A 477 -16.20 -17.30 -28.77
CA CYS A 477 -15.80 -17.07 -30.17
C CYS A 477 -14.44 -17.76 -30.41
N HIS A 478 -14.45 -18.94 -30.98
CA HIS A 478 -13.25 -19.57 -31.55
C HIS A 478 -12.81 -18.76 -32.81
N CYS A 479 -12.17 -17.64 -32.59
CA CYS A 479 -11.44 -16.91 -33.62
C CYS A 479 -10.08 -16.49 -33.09
N VAL A 480 -9.10 -17.33 -33.38
CA VAL A 480 -7.70 -17.07 -33.73
C VAL A 480 -7.21 -15.66 -33.37
N ILE A 481 -6.41 -15.59 -32.32
CA ILE A 481 -5.41 -14.52 -32.21
C ILE A 481 -4.09 -15.14 -32.70
N ASN A 482 -3.75 -14.81 -33.95
CA ASN A 482 -2.40 -14.89 -34.48
C ASN A 482 -1.60 -13.65 -34.04
#